data_14ba3fabaa3de50ff92c938aa8c48160
#
_entry.id   14ba3fabaa3de50ff92c938aa8c48160
#
_cell.length_a   1.000
_cell.length_b   1.000
_cell.length_c   1.000
_cell.angle_alpha   90.00
_cell.angle_beta   90.00
_cell.angle_gamma   90.00
#
_symmetry.space_group_name_H-M   'P 1'
#
loop_
_entity.id
_entity.type
_entity.pdbx_description
1 polymer ?
#
loop_
_entity_poly.entity_id
_entity_poly.type
_entity_poly.pdbx_seq_one_letter_code
_entity_poly.pdbx_strand_id
1 'polypeptide(L)'
;MTTHVFQQLRPGETICDRESLSISTPDCGCKLLTNEDYISLLWTTFAEFPGILLTMLFMERLGRKRTLAGELLLIAANFCLMFICTDRNILLLLIFIARGLSLGVFQGFFVYTPEVYPTVVRSIGLGCGSTMARIGAMVTPYIAQVLIRVSFSMSVGVYIALTLMALVATLLLPYETKGRPMQEA
;
A
#
# COMPACT_ATOMS: atom_id res chain seq x y z
N MET A 1 -7.05 5.47 -4.92
CA MET A 1 -7.27 5.81 -3.50
C MET A 1 -6.79 7.23 -3.17
N THR A 2 -5.58 7.61 -3.52
CA THR A 2 -5.03 8.96 -3.27
C THR A 2 -5.87 10.09 -3.85
N THR A 3 -6.32 9.98 -5.10
CA THR A 3 -7.14 11.01 -5.77
C THR A 3 -8.45 11.31 -5.05
N HIS A 4 -9.14 10.30 -4.55
CA HIS A 4 -10.41 10.48 -3.84
C HIS A 4 -10.24 11.12 -2.46
N VAL A 5 -9.17 10.81 -1.76
CA VAL A 5 -8.84 11.43 -0.46
C VAL A 5 -8.55 12.92 -0.65
N PHE A 6 -7.82 13.28 -1.72
CA PHE A 6 -7.50 14.68 -2.03
C PHE A 6 -8.71 15.52 -2.45
N GLN A 7 -9.62 14.94 -3.23
CA GLN A 7 -10.84 15.64 -3.64
C GLN A 7 -11.77 15.96 -2.47
N GLN A 8 -11.59 15.26 -1.37
CA GLN A 8 -12.50 15.39 -0.23
C GLN A 8 -12.03 16.36 0.85
N LEU A 9 -10.77 16.73 0.93
CA LEU A 9 -10.22 17.61 1.97
C LEU A 9 -10.11 19.06 1.50
N ARG A 10 -10.79 19.98 2.19
CA ARG A 10 -10.56 21.44 2.05
C ARG A 10 -9.32 21.87 2.83
N PRO A 11 -8.62 22.92 2.40
CA PRO A 11 -7.51 23.47 3.19
C PRO A 11 -8.01 23.93 4.56
N GLY A 12 -7.45 23.35 5.63
CA GLY A 12 -7.79 23.68 7.02
C GLY A 12 -8.81 22.80 7.72
N GLU A 13 -9.33 21.74 7.06
CA GLU A 13 -10.32 20.81 7.62
C GLU A 13 -9.64 19.50 8.05
N THR A 14 -9.91 19.03 9.27
CA THR A 14 -9.43 17.74 9.75
C THR A 14 -10.38 16.62 9.35
N ILE A 15 -9.87 15.38 9.25
CA ILE A 15 -10.68 14.22 8.85
C ILE A 15 -11.84 13.97 9.81
N CYS A 16 -11.68 14.33 11.08
CA CYS A 16 -12.69 14.14 12.13
C CYS A 16 -13.86 15.10 12.02
N ASP A 17 -13.65 16.31 11.56
CA ASP A 17 -14.74 17.30 11.37
C ASP A 17 -15.73 16.86 10.31
N ARG A 18 -15.28 16.00 9.40
CA ARG A 18 -16.08 15.55 8.27
C ARG A 18 -16.92 14.30 8.56
N GLU A 19 -16.48 13.44 9.46
CA GLU A 19 -17.28 12.27 9.87
C GLU A 19 -18.62 12.71 10.51
N SER A 20 -18.62 13.91 11.12
CA SER A 20 -19.84 14.54 11.65
C SER A 20 -20.70 15.25 10.60
N LEU A 21 -20.13 15.60 9.43
CA LEU A 21 -20.83 16.38 8.38
C LEU A 21 -21.33 15.52 7.19
N SER A 22 -20.95 14.25 7.10
CA SER A 22 -21.27 13.40 5.94
C SER A 22 -22.72 12.93 5.84
N ILE A 23 -23.63 13.46 6.66
CA ILE A 23 -25.09 13.12 6.63
C ILE A 23 -25.90 14.03 5.68
N SER A 24 -25.31 15.06 5.07
CA SER A 24 -26.06 15.98 4.22
C SER A 24 -25.53 16.05 2.78
N THR A 25 -26.36 15.53 1.87
CA THR A 25 -26.51 15.74 0.43
C THR A 25 -25.45 15.18 -0.53
N PRO A 26 -25.89 14.38 -1.55
CA PRO A 26 -25.09 14.02 -2.69
C PRO A 26 -25.03 15.19 -3.66
N ASP A 27 -24.07 16.09 -3.48
CA ASP A 27 -23.80 17.11 -4.48
C ASP A 27 -22.98 16.47 -5.60
N CYS A 28 -23.61 16.19 -6.72
CA CYS A 28 -23.00 15.69 -7.96
C CYS A 28 -22.17 16.78 -8.69
N GLY A 29 -21.54 17.68 -7.97
CA GLY A 29 -20.59 18.62 -8.51
C GLY A 29 -19.26 17.91 -8.83
N CYS A 30 -18.97 17.69 -10.11
CA CYS A 30 -17.64 17.31 -10.57
C CYS A 30 -16.65 18.43 -10.18
N LYS A 31 -16.00 18.31 -9.02
CA LYS A 31 -14.97 19.25 -8.60
C LYS A 31 -13.74 19.00 -9.45
N LEU A 32 -13.42 19.97 -10.32
CA LEU A 32 -12.17 19.96 -11.09
C LEU A 32 -10.98 19.96 -10.11
N LEU A 33 -10.00 19.10 -10.36
CA LEU A 33 -8.76 19.08 -9.60
C LEU A 33 -8.02 20.42 -9.78
N THR A 34 -7.57 20.97 -8.68
CA THR A 34 -6.72 22.17 -8.65
C THR A 34 -5.26 21.81 -8.96
N ASN A 35 -4.46 22.79 -9.41
CA ASN A 35 -3.03 22.59 -9.64
C ASN A 35 -2.30 22.03 -8.40
N GLU A 36 -2.71 22.44 -7.20
CA GLU A 36 -2.18 21.92 -5.93
C GLU A 36 -2.43 20.41 -5.75
N ASP A 37 -3.57 19.91 -6.22
CA ASP A 37 -3.90 18.50 -6.14
C ASP A 37 -3.02 17.68 -7.10
N TYR A 38 -2.72 18.21 -8.30
CA TYR A 38 -1.80 17.57 -9.24
C TYR A 38 -0.36 17.53 -8.71
N ILE A 39 0.11 18.62 -8.10
CA ILE A 39 1.45 18.66 -7.48
C ILE A 39 1.54 17.64 -6.35
N SER A 40 0.51 17.54 -5.52
CA SER A 40 0.46 16.57 -4.42
C SER A 40 0.46 15.12 -4.94
N LEU A 41 -0.22 14.84 -6.06
CA LEU A 41 -0.19 13.54 -6.71
C LEU A 41 1.20 13.22 -7.28
N LEU A 42 1.87 14.19 -7.91
CA LEU A 42 3.24 14.01 -8.40
C LEU A 42 4.21 13.70 -7.25
N TRP A 43 4.13 14.44 -6.14
CA TRP A 43 4.95 14.19 -4.96
C TRP A 43 4.74 12.78 -4.40
N THR A 44 3.49 12.36 -4.27
CA THR A 44 3.20 11.01 -3.76
C THR A 44 3.65 9.90 -4.70
N THR A 45 3.66 10.14 -6.02
CA THR A 45 4.19 9.18 -6.98
C THR A 45 5.72 9.14 -6.94
N PHE A 46 6.36 10.29 -6.70
CA PHE A 46 7.82 10.35 -6.55
C PHE A 46 8.33 9.51 -5.36
N ALA A 47 7.50 9.26 -4.35
CA ALA A 47 7.82 8.37 -3.22
C ALA A 47 8.17 6.94 -3.64
N GLU A 48 7.73 6.51 -4.81
CA GLU A 48 7.96 5.16 -5.33
C GLU A 48 9.45 4.90 -5.59
N PHE A 49 10.21 5.91 -6.06
CA PHE A 49 11.63 5.78 -6.35
C PHE A 49 12.49 5.48 -5.09
N PRO A 50 12.46 6.31 -4.04
CA PRO A 50 13.21 6.01 -2.82
C PRO A 50 12.70 4.74 -2.13
N GLY A 51 11.40 4.42 -2.24
CA GLY A 51 10.84 3.18 -1.70
C GLY A 51 11.53 1.94 -2.28
N ILE A 52 11.61 1.83 -3.60
CA ILE A 52 12.26 0.69 -4.27
C ILE A 52 13.74 0.60 -3.90
N LEU A 53 14.46 1.72 -3.90
CA LEU A 53 15.89 1.73 -3.56
C LEU A 53 16.14 1.26 -2.13
N LEU A 54 15.34 1.72 -1.17
CA LEU A 54 15.42 1.29 0.22
C LEU A 54 15.13 -0.21 0.35
N THR A 55 14.07 -0.70 -0.28
CA THR A 55 13.73 -2.13 -0.28
C THR A 55 14.88 -2.98 -0.81
N MET A 56 15.48 -2.60 -1.95
CA MET A 56 16.62 -3.32 -2.50
C MET A 56 17.81 -3.37 -1.53
N LEU A 57 18.18 -2.22 -0.94
CA LEU A 57 19.28 -2.14 0.03
C LEU A 57 19.01 -3.00 1.27
N PHE A 58 17.78 -2.98 1.79
CA PHE A 58 17.42 -3.79 2.94
C PHE A 58 17.36 -5.28 2.61
N MET A 59 16.91 -5.67 1.42
CA MET A 59 16.90 -7.06 0.97
C MET A 59 18.29 -7.66 0.90
N GLU A 60 19.28 -6.90 0.45
CA GLU A 60 20.67 -7.37 0.41
C GLU A 60 21.26 -7.52 1.82
N ARG A 61 20.92 -6.62 2.74
CA ARG A 61 21.48 -6.60 4.10
C ARG A 61 20.78 -7.53 5.08
N LEU A 62 19.48 -7.44 5.18
CA LEU A 62 18.66 -8.16 6.17
C LEU A 62 18.15 -9.53 5.67
N GLY A 63 18.07 -9.72 4.37
CA GLY A 63 17.46 -10.89 3.74
C GLY A 63 16.06 -10.60 3.23
N ARG A 64 15.56 -11.45 2.33
CA ARG A 64 14.31 -11.21 1.59
C ARG A 64 13.09 -11.29 2.49
N LYS A 65 12.94 -12.38 3.23
CA LYS A 65 11.79 -12.62 4.12
C LYS A 65 11.68 -11.56 5.23
N ARG A 66 12.81 -11.23 5.87
CA ARG A 66 12.82 -10.25 6.98
C ARG A 66 12.49 -8.85 6.50
N THR A 67 12.99 -8.47 5.33
CA THR A 67 12.69 -7.16 4.74
C THR A 67 11.19 -7.05 4.42
N LEU A 68 10.61 -8.05 3.73
CA LEU A 68 9.18 -8.06 3.41
C LEU A 68 8.31 -8.01 4.66
N ALA A 69 8.63 -8.79 5.69
CA ALA A 69 7.90 -8.75 6.95
C ALA A 69 8.03 -7.39 7.66
N GLY A 70 9.21 -6.80 7.66
CA GLY A 70 9.45 -5.48 8.24
C GLY A 70 8.68 -4.37 7.52
N GLU A 71 8.67 -4.38 6.18
CA GLU A 71 7.92 -3.41 5.37
C GLU A 71 6.41 -3.55 5.58
N LEU A 72 5.86 -4.77 5.62
CA LEU A 72 4.45 -5.01 5.92
C LEU A 72 4.07 -4.52 7.31
N LEU A 73 4.93 -4.72 8.31
CA LEU A 73 4.73 -4.19 9.66
C LEU A 73 4.72 -2.67 9.68
N LEU A 74 5.65 -2.02 8.95
CA LEU A 74 5.69 -0.56 8.82
C LEU A 74 4.44 -0.02 8.11
N ILE A 75 3.94 -0.70 7.08
CA ILE A 75 2.69 -0.33 6.40
C ILE A 75 1.50 -0.44 7.36
N ALA A 76 1.40 -1.52 8.14
CA ALA A 76 0.34 -1.69 9.12
C ALA A 76 0.38 -0.58 10.19
N ALA A 77 1.57 -0.26 10.72
CA ALA A 77 1.77 0.84 11.66
C ALA A 77 1.38 2.20 11.05
N ASN A 78 1.75 2.43 9.79
CA ASN A 78 1.39 3.65 9.06
C ASN A 78 -0.14 3.79 8.91
N PHE A 79 -0.85 2.71 8.59
CA PHE A 79 -2.31 2.73 8.55
C PHE A 79 -2.94 2.94 9.92
N CYS A 80 -2.35 2.41 10.99
CA CYS A 80 -2.81 2.70 12.36
C CYS A 80 -2.65 4.19 12.71
N LEU A 81 -1.57 4.84 12.28
CA LEU A 81 -1.38 6.27 12.48
C LEU A 81 -2.41 7.12 11.73
N MET A 82 -2.94 6.63 10.60
CA MET A 82 -4.02 7.30 9.87
C MET A 82 -5.35 7.33 10.61
N PHE A 83 -5.56 6.49 11.65
CA PHE A 83 -6.74 6.58 12.53
C PHE A 83 -6.71 7.79 13.46
N ILE A 84 -5.52 8.33 13.73
CA ILE A 84 -5.38 9.52 14.57
C ILE A 84 -5.78 10.71 13.71
N CYS A 85 -6.68 11.54 14.23
CA CYS A 85 -7.10 12.79 13.56
C CYS A 85 -5.89 13.66 13.26
N THR A 86 -5.56 13.79 11.98
CA THR A 86 -4.27 14.30 11.54
C THR A 86 -4.48 15.46 10.57
N ASP A 87 -3.63 16.46 10.66
CA ASP A 87 -3.57 17.57 9.72
C ASP A 87 -3.30 17.10 8.28
N ARG A 88 -3.79 17.87 7.30
CA ARG A 88 -3.61 17.56 5.87
C ARG A 88 -2.16 17.27 5.48
N ASN A 89 -1.20 18.01 6.03
CA ASN A 89 0.22 17.85 5.71
C ASN A 89 0.78 16.52 6.21
N ILE A 90 0.38 16.11 7.42
CA ILE A 90 0.80 14.81 7.99
C ILE A 90 0.15 13.66 7.24
N LEU A 91 -1.12 13.80 6.84
CA LEU A 91 -1.80 12.82 5.99
C LEU A 91 -1.08 12.63 4.66
N LEU A 92 -0.65 13.71 4.01
CA LEU A 92 0.15 13.66 2.78
C LEU A 92 1.46 12.88 2.99
N LEU A 93 2.15 13.14 4.09
CA LEU A 93 3.37 12.43 4.45
C LEU A 93 3.11 10.93 4.69
N LEU A 94 2.04 10.58 5.41
CA LEU A 94 1.67 9.19 5.65
C LEU A 94 1.33 8.46 4.34
N ILE A 95 0.60 9.11 3.42
CA ILE A 95 0.30 8.56 2.10
C ILE A 95 1.59 8.38 1.28
N PHE A 96 2.52 9.34 1.35
CA PHE A 96 3.81 9.27 0.69
C PHE A 96 4.60 8.04 1.14
N ILE A 97 4.72 7.84 2.46
CA ILE A 97 5.41 6.68 3.05
C ILE A 97 4.69 5.36 2.67
N ALA A 98 3.36 5.32 2.81
CA ALA A 98 2.57 4.14 2.47
C ALA A 98 2.76 3.70 1.02
N ARG A 99 2.80 4.64 0.07
CA ARG A 99 3.01 4.35 -1.35
C ARG A 99 4.41 3.79 -1.62
N GLY A 100 5.45 4.42 -1.06
CA GLY A 100 6.82 3.96 -1.24
C GLY A 100 7.01 2.54 -0.70
N LEU A 101 6.55 2.26 0.51
CA LEU A 101 6.63 0.94 1.14
C LEU A 101 5.80 -0.11 0.38
N SER A 102 4.58 0.23 -0.06
CA SER A 102 3.71 -0.73 -0.77
C SER A 102 4.32 -1.18 -2.09
N LEU A 103 4.95 -0.26 -2.83
CA LEU A 103 5.64 -0.61 -4.06
C LEU A 103 6.91 -1.42 -3.77
N GLY A 104 7.64 -1.09 -2.70
CA GLY A 104 8.78 -1.87 -2.22
C GLY A 104 8.41 -3.33 -1.96
N VAL A 105 7.36 -3.57 -1.17
CA VAL A 105 6.83 -4.93 -0.90
C VAL A 105 6.44 -5.64 -2.20
N PHE A 106 5.75 -4.95 -3.11
CA PHE A 106 5.34 -5.53 -4.40
C PHE A 106 6.53 -6.00 -5.22
N GLN A 107 7.55 -5.16 -5.38
CA GLN A 107 8.80 -5.53 -6.07
C GLN A 107 9.55 -6.63 -5.34
N GLY A 108 9.56 -6.59 -4.02
CA GLY A 108 10.17 -7.61 -3.19
C GLY A 108 9.60 -9.01 -3.40
N PHE A 109 8.28 -9.13 -3.57
CA PHE A 109 7.66 -10.40 -3.92
C PHE A 109 8.09 -10.92 -5.29
N PHE A 110 8.26 -10.04 -6.28
CA PHE A 110 8.77 -10.44 -7.60
C PHE A 110 10.22 -10.92 -7.58
N VAL A 111 11.03 -10.43 -6.63
CA VAL A 111 12.40 -10.92 -6.41
C VAL A 111 12.40 -12.23 -5.63
N TYR A 112 11.58 -12.34 -4.57
CA TYR A 112 11.52 -13.52 -3.71
C TYR A 112 10.96 -14.74 -4.41
N THR A 113 9.89 -14.59 -5.21
CA THR A 113 9.21 -15.71 -5.86
C THR A 113 10.14 -16.54 -6.74
N PRO A 114 10.95 -15.98 -7.67
CA PRO A 114 11.84 -16.77 -8.51
C PRO A 114 13.03 -17.39 -7.76
N GLU A 115 13.36 -16.89 -6.57
CA GLU A 115 14.40 -17.49 -5.72
C GLU A 115 13.93 -18.76 -5.00
N VAL A 116 12.63 -18.84 -4.69
CA VAL A 116 12.04 -19.97 -3.96
C VAL A 116 11.63 -21.11 -4.89
N TYR A 117 11.14 -20.80 -6.08
CA TYR A 117 10.64 -21.80 -7.01
C TYR A 117 11.75 -22.38 -7.91
N PRO A 118 11.82 -23.72 -8.10
CA PRO A 118 12.71 -24.34 -9.08
C PRO A 118 12.37 -23.86 -10.51
N THR A 119 13.35 -23.93 -11.40
CA THR A 119 13.27 -23.38 -12.78
C THR A 119 12.03 -23.83 -13.55
N VAL A 120 11.60 -25.08 -13.37
CA VAL A 120 10.46 -25.70 -14.09
C VAL A 120 9.13 -25.02 -13.77
N VAL A 121 8.90 -24.61 -12.52
CA VAL A 121 7.61 -24.03 -12.07
C VAL A 121 7.68 -22.53 -11.77
N ARG A 122 8.85 -21.91 -11.97
CA ARG A 122 9.10 -20.49 -11.68
C ARG A 122 8.16 -19.55 -12.44
N SER A 123 7.95 -19.80 -13.72
CA SER A 123 7.05 -19.00 -14.56
C SER A 123 5.58 -19.12 -14.12
N ILE A 124 5.17 -20.29 -13.69
CA ILE A 124 3.82 -20.54 -13.18
C ILE A 124 3.62 -19.80 -11.86
N GLY A 125 4.58 -19.85 -10.94
CA GLY A 125 4.54 -19.14 -9.67
C GLY A 125 4.44 -17.62 -9.85
N LEU A 126 5.26 -17.04 -10.72
CA LEU A 126 5.20 -15.62 -11.07
C LEU A 126 3.88 -15.25 -11.76
N GLY A 127 3.39 -16.07 -12.66
CA GLY A 127 2.11 -15.86 -13.35
C GLY A 127 0.93 -15.86 -12.38
N CYS A 128 0.87 -16.84 -11.47
CA CYS A 128 -0.15 -16.91 -10.42
C CYS A 128 -0.12 -15.68 -9.51
N GLY A 129 1.04 -15.28 -9.03
CA GLY A 129 1.20 -14.09 -8.19
C GLY A 129 0.76 -12.81 -8.90
N SER A 130 1.15 -12.65 -10.16
CA SER A 130 0.75 -11.51 -10.99
C SER A 130 -0.77 -11.46 -11.23
N THR A 131 -1.40 -12.62 -11.46
CA THR A 131 -2.85 -12.70 -11.65
C THR A 131 -3.61 -12.32 -10.37
N MET A 132 -3.19 -12.82 -9.22
CA MET A 132 -3.79 -12.45 -7.92
C MET A 132 -3.62 -10.96 -7.61
N ALA A 133 -2.46 -10.39 -7.93
CA ALA A 133 -2.23 -8.94 -7.78
C ALA A 133 -3.18 -8.11 -8.65
N ARG A 134 -3.47 -8.53 -9.87
CA ARG A 134 -4.44 -7.85 -10.77
C ARG A 134 -5.87 -7.94 -10.28
N ILE A 135 -6.28 -9.11 -9.74
CA ILE A 135 -7.60 -9.27 -9.10
C ILE A 135 -7.71 -8.31 -7.91
N GLY A 136 -6.70 -8.25 -7.05
CA GLY A 136 -6.65 -7.28 -5.94
C GLY A 136 -6.73 -5.84 -6.40
N ALA A 137 -6.03 -5.48 -7.49
CA ALA A 137 -6.06 -4.14 -8.08
C ALA A 137 -7.44 -3.75 -8.62
N MET A 138 -8.23 -4.70 -9.14
CA MET A 138 -9.62 -4.46 -9.58
C MET A 138 -10.57 -4.28 -8.40
N VAL A 139 -10.39 -5.03 -7.33
CA VAL A 139 -11.25 -4.98 -6.14
C VAL A 139 -10.98 -3.72 -5.30
N THR A 140 -9.73 -3.28 -5.23
CA THR A 140 -9.29 -2.13 -4.43
C THR A 140 -10.06 -0.83 -4.71
N PRO A 141 -10.27 -0.36 -5.97
CA PRO A 141 -11.04 0.85 -6.24
C PRO A 141 -12.50 0.72 -5.80
N TYR A 142 -13.10 -0.46 -5.97
CA TYR A 142 -14.48 -0.71 -5.56
C TYR A 142 -14.62 -0.59 -4.03
N ILE A 143 -13.77 -1.26 -3.28
CA ILE A 143 -13.75 -1.17 -1.82
C ILE A 143 -13.51 0.28 -1.38
N ALA A 144 -12.51 0.96 -1.97
CA ALA A 144 -12.20 2.34 -1.64
C ALA A 144 -13.38 3.28 -1.91
N GLN A 145 -14.05 3.16 -3.07
CA GLN A 145 -15.16 4.07 -3.41
C GLN A 145 -16.40 3.83 -2.56
N VAL A 146 -16.73 2.58 -2.25
CA VAL A 146 -17.92 2.24 -1.46
C VAL A 146 -17.69 2.52 0.02
N LEU A 147 -16.57 2.05 0.58
CA LEU A 147 -16.31 2.18 2.02
C LEU A 147 -15.98 3.61 2.44
N ILE A 148 -15.27 4.39 1.62
CA ILE A 148 -14.96 5.79 1.95
C ILE A 148 -16.23 6.65 2.00
N ARG A 149 -17.25 6.30 1.23
CA ARG A 149 -18.55 6.98 1.29
C ARG A 149 -19.35 6.65 2.55
N VAL A 150 -19.15 5.46 3.11
CA VAL A 150 -19.85 5.00 4.32
C VAL A 150 -19.11 5.45 5.58
N SER A 151 -17.81 5.17 5.66
CA SER A 151 -16.95 5.56 6.79
C SER A 151 -15.47 5.43 6.39
N PHE A 152 -14.68 6.46 6.60
CA PHE A 152 -13.23 6.45 6.39
C PHE A 152 -12.56 5.38 7.29
N SER A 153 -12.98 5.32 8.55
CA SER A 153 -12.48 4.39 9.56
C SER A 153 -12.64 2.92 9.14
N MET A 154 -13.80 2.54 8.58
CA MET A 154 -14.01 1.17 8.08
C MET A 154 -13.07 0.83 6.93
N SER A 155 -12.84 1.78 6.02
CA SER A 155 -11.93 1.57 4.88
C SER A 155 -10.51 1.28 5.34
N VAL A 156 -9.98 2.10 6.25
CA VAL A 156 -8.64 1.91 6.82
C VAL A 156 -8.53 0.61 7.60
N GLY A 157 -9.57 0.25 8.36
CA GLY A 157 -9.65 -1.03 9.10
C GLY A 157 -9.52 -2.26 8.21
N VAL A 158 -10.18 -2.26 7.05
CA VAL A 158 -10.06 -3.36 6.06
C VAL A 158 -8.62 -3.46 5.53
N TYR A 159 -7.97 -2.34 5.21
CA TYR A 159 -6.58 -2.34 4.74
C TYR A 159 -5.61 -2.84 5.81
N ILE A 160 -5.81 -2.47 7.08
CA ILE A 160 -5.01 -3.01 8.19
C ILE A 160 -5.18 -4.52 8.31
N ALA A 161 -6.42 -5.02 8.27
CA ALA A 161 -6.69 -6.46 8.38
C ALA A 161 -6.02 -7.25 7.24
N LEU A 162 -6.11 -6.76 5.99
CA LEU A 162 -5.46 -7.38 4.84
C LEU A 162 -3.93 -7.35 4.94
N THR A 163 -3.36 -6.24 5.43
CA THR A 163 -1.91 -6.10 5.61
C THR A 163 -1.39 -7.02 6.70
N LEU A 164 -2.12 -7.17 7.80
CA LEU A 164 -1.77 -8.12 8.88
C LEU A 164 -1.88 -9.55 8.41
N MET A 165 -2.88 -9.89 7.60
CA MET A 165 -3.00 -11.23 7.00
C MET A 165 -1.83 -11.53 6.07
N ALA A 166 -1.40 -10.57 5.25
CA ALA A 166 -0.21 -10.69 4.41
C ALA A 166 1.08 -10.84 5.25
N LEU A 167 1.19 -10.11 6.37
CA LEU A 167 2.30 -10.23 7.30
C LEU A 167 2.38 -11.63 7.89
N VAL A 168 1.27 -12.17 8.38
CA VAL A 168 1.20 -13.54 8.91
C VAL A 168 1.60 -14.56 7.83
N ALA A 169 1.05 -14.43 6.62
CA ALA A 169 1.42 -15.29 5.50
C ALA A 169 2.93 -15.23 5.20
N THR A 170 3.53 -14.04 5.22
CA THR A 170 4.98 -13.86 4.99
C THR A 170 5.80 -14.49 6.12
N LEU A 171 5.36 -14.41 7.37
CA LEU A 171 6.04 -15.04 8.50
C LEU A 171 5.96 -16.57 8.46
N LEU A 172 4.86 -17.11 7.94
CA LEU A 172 4.67 -18.56 7.75
C LEU A 172 5.52 -19.16 6.62
N LEU A 173 6.09 -18.33 5.71
CA LEU A 173 6.99 -18.83 4.67
C LEU A 173 8.21 -19.54 5.29
N PRO A 174 8.48 -20.80 4.90
CA PRO A 174 9.48 -21.65 5.58
C PRO A 174 10.94 -21.26 5.30
N TYR A 175 11.20 -20.52 4.22
CA TYR A 175 12.57 -20.32 3.73
C TYR A 175 13.00 -18.84 3.71
N GLU A 176 14.20 -18.58 4.27
CA GLU A 176 14.99 -17.39 4.01
C GLU A 176 15.90 -17.71 2.82
N THR A 177 15.84 -16.91 1.74
CA THR A 177 16.59 -17.17 0.49
C THR A 177 17.99 -16.55 0.48
N LYS A 178 18.32 -15.72 1.48
CA LYS A 178 19.61 -15.04 1.55
C LYS A 178 20.78 -16.04 1.57
N GLY A 179 21.65 -15.95 0.56
CA GLY A 179 22.88 -16.75 0.47
C GLY A 179 22.69 -18.21 0.06
N ARG A 180 21.51 -18.62 -0.40
CA ARG A 180 21.31 -19.95 -0.98
C ARG A 180 21.45 -19.89 -2.50
N PRO A 181 22.13 -20.88 -3.12
CA PRO A 181 22.13 -21.01 -4.57
C PRO A 181 20.71 -21.28 -5.06
N MET A 182 20.35 -20.71 -6.22
CA MET A 182 19.07 -20.99 -6.86
C MET A 182 18.95 -22.50 -7.11
N GLN A 183 17.77 -23.06 -6.82
CA GLN A 183 17.52 -24.46 -7.09
C GLN A 183 17.48 -24.68 -8.61
N GLU A 184 18.57 -25.22 -9.13
CA GLU A 184 18.63 -25.80 -10.47
C GLU A 184 18.13 -27.23 -10.35
N ALA A 185 17.02 -27.53 -11.03
CA ALA A 185 16.53 -28.92 -11.13
C ALA A 185 17.21 -29.65 -12.28
#